data_6a885e3ea8f31162520af1acffd2b64c
#
_entry.id   6a885e3ea8f31162520af1acffd2b64c
#
_cell.length_a   1.000
_cell.length_b   1.000
_cell.length_c   1.000
_cell.angle_alpha   90.00
_cell.angle_beta   90.00
_cell.angle_gamma   90.00
#
_symmetry.space_group_name_H-M   'P 1'
#
loop_
_entity.id
_entity.type
_entity.pdbx_description
1 polymer ?
#
loop_
_entity_poly.entity_id
_entity_poly.type
_entity_poly.pdbx_seq_one_letter_code
_entity_poly.pdbx_strand_id
1 'polypeptide(L)' 'MQPPIPTGTVLQSRYRVLSILGQGGFGRTYLAEDQGRFNEACAIKELMPPQG' A
#
# COMPACT_ATOMS: atom_id res chain seq x y z
N MET A 1 6.51 -0.12 15.52
CA MET A 1 5.70 -0.22 14.29
C MET A 1 6.07 0.91 13.36
N GLN A 2 6.33 0.59 12.10
CA GLN A 2 6.66 1.62 11.13
C GLN A 2 5.42 2.44 10.77
N PRO A 3 5.57 3.74 10.49
CA PRO A 3 4.45 4.54 10.06
C PRO A 3 3.90 4.06 8.72
N PRO A 4 2.63 4.31 8.43
CA PRO A 4 2.05 3.94 7.15
C PRO A 4 2.72 4.67 5.99
N ILE A 5 2.65 4.07 4.81
CA ILE A 5 3.09 4.73 3.58
C ILE A 5 2.18 5.94 3.34
N PRO A 6 2.74 7.15 3.17
CA PRO A 6 1.90 8.33 2.98
C PRO A 6 1.07 8.27 1.71
N THR A 7 -0.14 8.82 1.79
CA THR A 7 -1.00 9.01 0.61
C THR A 7 -0.26 9.80 -0.46
N GLY A 8 -0.37 9.37 -1.70
CA GLY A 8 0.29 10.00 -2.83
C GLY A 8 1.66 9.43 -3.15
N THR A 9 2.21 8.58 -2.29
CA THR A 9 3.48 7.91 -2.56
C THR A 9 3.33 7.01 -3.78
N VAL A 10 4.27 7.08 -4.71
CA VAL A 10 4.29 6.22 -5.90
C VAL A 10 5.33 5.13 -5.68
N LEU A 11 4.87 3.88 -5.69
CA LEU A 11 5.72 2.71 -5.50
C LEU A 11 6.10 2.13 -6.86
N GLN A 12 7.38 1.79 -7.02
CA GLN A 12 7.90 1.18 -8.24
C GLN A 12 7.56 1.98 -9.50
N SER A 13 7.48 3.31 -9.36
CA SER A 13 7.13 4.23 -10.45
C SER A 13 5.80 3.89 -11.11
N ARG A 14 4.89 3.22 -10.40
CA ARG A 14 3.66 2.72 -11.00
C ARG A 14 2.43 2.82 -10.11
N TYR A 15 2.52 2.49 -8.82
CA TYR A 15 1.37 2.39 -7.94
C TYR A 15 1.30 3.58 -7.02
N ARG A 16 0.26 4.40 -7.16
CA ARG A 16 0.07 5.54 -6.27
C ARG A 16 -0.85 5.17 -5.12
N VAL A 17 -0.34 5.27 -3.91
CA VAL A 17 -1.09 4.93 -2.70
C VAL A 17 -2.17 5.98 -2.43
N LEU A 18 -3.40 5.53 -2.22
CA LEU A 18 -4.54 6.41 -1.97
C LEU A 18 -4.98 6.38 -0.50
N SER A 19 -5.13 5.21 0.08
CA SER A 19 -5.62 5.08 1.45
C SER A 19 -5.28 3.72 2.03
N ILE A 20 -5.49 3.58 3.34
CA ILE A 20 -5.36 2.28 4.00
C ILE A 20 -6.73 1.61 3.97
N LEU A 21 -6.78 0.36 3.47
CA LEU A 21 -7.98 -0.45 3.50
C LEU A 21 -8.11 -1.26 4.77
N GLY A 22 -6.99 -1.72 5.32
CA GLY A 22 -6.98 -2.53 6.51
C GLY A 22 -5.61 -2.62 7.14
N GLN A 23 -5.58 -2.96 8.43
CA GLN A 23 -4.36 -3.04 9.19
C GLN A 23 -4.53 -4.13 10.25
N GLY A 24 -3.51 -4.96 10.39
CA GLY A 24 -3.52 -6.04 11.36
C GLY A 24 -2.12 -6.39 11.82
N GLY A 25 -1.98 -7.47 12.59
CA GLY A 25 -0.70 -7.89 13.12
C GLY A 25 0.30 -8.33 12.08
N PHE A 26 -0.16 -8.65 10.87
CA PHE A 26 0.71 -9.14 9.80
C PHE A 26 1.07 -8.07 8.78
N GLY A 27 0.48 -6.89 8.88
CA GLY A 27 0.78 -5.82 7.95
C GLY A 27 -0.40 -4.92 7.65
N ARG A 28 -0.28 -4.20 6.54
CA ARG A 28 -1.30 -3.25 6.10
C ARG A 28 -1.68 -3.52 4.66
N THR A 29 -2.94 -3.25 4.32
CA THR A 29 -3.42 -3.31 2.95
C THR A 29 -3.81 -1.91 2.52
N TYR A 30 -3.32 -1.48 1.36
CA TYR A 30 -3.56 -0.14 0.83
C TYR A 30 -4.40 -0.22 -0.43
N LEU A 31 -5.28 0.76 -0.59
CA LEU A 31 -5.88 1.05 -1.88
C LEU A 31 -4.88 1.88 -2.67
N ALA A 32 -4.65 1.51 -3.92
CA ALA A 32 -3.75 2.24 -4.81
C ALA A 32 -4.31 2.31 -6.21
N GLU A 33 -3.76 3.21 -7.01
CA GLU A 33 -4.03 3.31 -8.44
C GLU A 33 -2.84 2.75 -9.21
N ASP A 34 -3.12 1.88 -10.17
CA ASP A 34 -2.11 1.35 -11.08
C ASP A 34 -1.99 2.28 -12.28
N GLN A 35 -0.98 3.16 -12.24
CA GLN A 35 -0.76 4.14 -13.30
C GLN A 35 -0.36 3.49 -14.63
N GLY A 36 0.12 2.27 -14.60
CA GLY A 36 0.42 1.50 -15.81
C GLY A 36 -0.80 0.84 -16.42
N ARG A 37 -1.97 0.91 -15.74
CA ARG A 37 -3.24 0.36 -16.21
C ARG A 37 -4.36 1.39 -16.10
N PHE A 38 -4.13 2.58 -16.64
CA PHE A 38 -5.14 3.65 -16.70
C PHE A 38 -5.72 3.99 -15.33
N ASN A 39 -4.87 4.01 -14.31
CA ASN A 39 -5.27 4.31 -12.93
C ASN A 39 -6.30 3.33 -12.36
N GLU A 40 -6.26 2.10 -12.82
CA GLU A 40 -7.13 1.05 -12.29
C GLU A 40 -6.86 0.85 -10.79
N ALA A 41 -7.91 0.71 -10.01
CA ALA A 41 -7.80 0.49 -8.58
C ALA A 41 -7.21 -0.90 -8.29
N CYS A 42 -6.31 -0.96 -7.33
CA CYS A 42 -5.71 -2.21 -6.90
C CYS A 42 -5.43 -2.18 -5.40
N ALA A 43 -5.16 -3.33 -4.82
CA ALA A 43 -4.77 -3.45 -3.42
C ALA A 43 -3.31 -3.85 -3.34
N ILE A 44 -2.57 -3.18 -2.44
CA ILE A 44 -1.17 -3.49 -2.17
C ILE A 44 -1.06 -3.91 -0.73
N LYS A 45 -0.43 -5.04 -0.49
CA LYS A 45 -0.25 -5.55 0.87
C LYS A 45 1.19 -5.34 1.32
N GLU A 46 1.35 -4.62 2.41
CA GLU A 46 2.63 -4.44 3.07
C GLU A 46 2.72 -5.45 4.20
N LEU A 47 3.64 -6.39 4.08
CA LEU A 47 3.85 -7.42 5.09
C LEU A 47 4.83 -6.92 6.14
N MET A 48 4.49 -7.11 7.40
CA MET A 48 5.39 -6.79 8.48
C MET A 48 6.09 -8.06 8.94
N PRO A 49 7.41 -8.01 9.16
CA PRO A 49 8.10 -9.17 9.68
C PRO A 49 7.62 -9.49 11.08
N PRO A 50 7.61 -10.77 11.47
CA PRO A 50 7.24 -11.14 12.83
C PRO A 50 8.23 -10.51 13.80
N GLN A 51 7.71 -10.08 14.94
CA GLN A 51 8.53 -9.57 16.03
C GLN A 51 9.08 -10.78 16.79
N GLY A 52 10.37 -11.00 16.62
CA GLY A 52 11.04 -12.11 17.25
C GLY A 52 11.46 -11.83 18.66
#